data_3b8b0646b52d88cf45f1255af2d9cb1a
#
_entry.id   3b8b0646b52d88cf45f1255af2d9cb1a
#
_cell.length_a   1.000
_cell.length_b   1.000
_cell.length_c   1.000
_cell.angle_alpha   90.00
_cell.angle_beta   90.00
_cell.angle_gamma   90.00
#
_symmetry.space_group_name_H-M   'P 1'
#
loop_
_entity.id
_entity.type
_entity.pdbx_description
1 polymer ?
#
loop_
_entity_poly.entity_id
_entity_poly.type
_entity_poly.pdbx_seq_one_letter_code
_entity_poly.pdbx_strand_id
1 'polypeptide(L)'
;MGALAAAFVLVVGSGTAASALEPVQPETQADSGITVGVELKVEPDGLLSVTETVTVPSGQEATRHAPLRVLVGEDTERVFAVRDVTTDGAGAAEVTGSEFVIRAPEGKTTVQYTVDGTVAELRDQQEIRWQLAGGWDTELTELTATFAAPVPEASSIRCLAGGAGRQCDLAETGDGGVIKIEQGELEAGDPVDLAVGLPSATVPANARFADTATLANAFVLSTTAVFGFAIAALGILLWCGFLFWSRRRDASVPDVPAPKSDILVREGDRVFFASPDGVLPGQVGTIVDGKADVVDVTATVVDLAVRNYLLIAPVRDADGIADWRISRRNEPDENLHPYERAVFQAVLPGGAESALLSELRSGRGIDLKPFDEAMYADVVARGWFSRPPGSGRGFAGWAGIVLALLGLLLTVVLALSGGHALVGLALIVFGLAITAGAPLLPRRTARGRALAGQIRGLIGYLHSVPAGEIPEADRELVFSRSLPYAVVLGETERWLNSFADLDPEADGAAGLYWFGGLEGERDLKRLGTHLPALLTALDGVLAEAGHLRSLR
;
A
#
# COMPACT_ATOMS: atom_id res chain seq x y z
N MET A 1 26.55 -72.57 -3.05
CA MET A 1 27.77 -72.99 -2.34
C MET A 1 27.62 -72.50 -0.93
N GLY A 2 27.46 -73.21 0.05
CA GLY A 2 27.58 -74.56 0.63
C GLY A 2 27.10 -74.31 2.05
N ALA A 3 26.25 -75.05 2.55
CA ALA A 3 26.22 -76.41 3.02
C ALA A 3 26.68 -76.56 4.49
N LEU A 4 25.72 -77.17 5.27
CA LEU A 4 25.92 -78.16 6.32
C LEU A 4 26.47 -77.66 7.69
N ALA A 5 26.06 -78.21 8.84
CA ALA A 5 25.33 -79.42 9.19
C ALA A 5 24.91 -79.41 10.66
N ALA A 6 23.86 -80.09 10.92
CA ALA A 6 23.31 -80.83 11.99
C ALA A 6 24.28 -81.30 13.11
N ALA A 7 23.75 -81.40 14.35
CA ALA A 7 24.03 -82.47 15.27
C ALA A 7 22.96 -82.65 16.35
N PHE A 8 22.39 -83.82 16.37
CA PHE A 8 21.46 -84.42 17.31
C PHE A 8 22.22 -84.89 18.56
N VAL A 9 21.67 -84.70 19.76
CA VAL A 9 21.92 -85.62 20.89
C VAL A 9 20.67 -85.79 21.70
N LEU A 10 20.22 -87.03 21.75
CA LEU A 10 19.16 -87.58 22.55
C LEU A 10 19.69 -88.04 23.89
N VAL A 11 19.08 -87.72 25.01
CA VAL A 11 19.26 -88.52 26.25
C VAL A 11 17.88 -88.66 26.92
N VAL A 12 17.54 -89.96 27.06
CA VAL A 12 16.34 -90.47 27.76
C VAL A 12 16.67 -90.59 29.24
N GLY A 13 15.76 -90.22 30.11
CA GLY A 13 15.85 -90.46 31.57
C GLY A 13 14.50 -90.44 32.22
N SER A 14 13.91 -91.56 32.44
CA SER A 14 12.66 -91.82 33.13
C SER A 14 12.78 -91.61 34.64
N GLY A 15 11.74 -91.02 35.28
CA GLY A 15 11.62 -90.90 36.72
C GLY A 15 10.17 -90.46 37.09
N THR A 16 9.34 -91.40 37.40
CA THR A 16 7.99 -91.21 37.96
C THR A 16 8.02 -90.73 39.42
N ALA A 17 7.37 -89.59 39.71
CA ALA A 17 6.89 -89.27 41.03
C ALA A 17 5.54 -88.55 40.90
N ALA A 18 4.52 -89.23 41.42
CA ALA A 18 3.20 -88.65 41.61
C ALA A 18 3.23 -87.58 42.70
N SER A 19 2.81 -86.38 42.38
CA SER A 19 2.50 -85.33 43.37
C SER A 19 1.12 -84.79 43.08
N ALA A 20 0.39 -84.62 44.17
CA ALA A 20 -1.01 -84.26 44.29
C ALA A 20 -1.34 -82.96 43.54
N LEU A 21 -2.47 -82.98 42.84
CA LEU A 21 -3.13 -81.78 42.30
C LEU A 21 -3.66 -80.92 43.41
N GLU A 22 -3.02 -79.78 43.72
CA GLU A 22 -3.66 -78.67 44.43
C GLU A 22 -4.64 -78.02 43.46
N PRO A 23 -5.81 -77.58 43.91
CA PRO A 23 -6.75 -76.86 43.05
C PRO A 23 -6.13 -75.48 42.67
N VAL A 24 -5.87 -75.28 41.41
CA VAL A 24 -5.58 -73.94 40.86
C VAL A 24 -6.80 -73.09 41.11
N GLN A 25 -6.72 -72.19 42.08
CA GLN A 25 -7.62 -71.06 42.15
C GLN A 25 -7.35 -70.21 40.84
N PRO A 26 -8.43 -69.74 40.18
CA PRO A 26 -8.24 -68.78 39.13
C PRO A 26 -7.69 -67.54 39.82
N GLU A 27 -6.42 -67.22 39.55
CA GLU A 27 -5.87 -65.88 39.78
C GLU A 27 -6.72 -64.96 38.93
N THR A 28 -7.59 -64.20 39.59
CA THR A 28 -8.15 -62.98 39.02
C THR A 28 -6.94 -62.09 38.75
N GLN A 29 -6.45 -62.08 37.50
CA GLN A 29 -5.51 -61.04 37.06
C GLN A 29 -6.21 -59.74 37.40
N ALA A 30 -5.73 -59.07 38.44
CA ALA A 30 -6.10 -57.69 38.68
C ALA A 30 -5.66 -56.93 37.41
N ASP A 31 -6.64 -56.47 36.68
CA ASP A 31 -6.46 -55.64 35.51
C ASP A 31 -5.64 -54.43 35.94
N SER A 32 -4.36 -54.39 35.54
CA SER A 32 -3.39 -53.45 36.09
C SER A 32 -3.37 -52.14 35.35
N GLY A 33 -4.32 -51.93 34.45
CA GLY A 33 -4.39 -50.77 33.59
C GLY A 33 -5.61 -49.87 33.81
N ILE A 34 -5.62 -48.69 33.20
CA ILE A 34 -6.72 -47.74 33.26
C ILE A 34 -7.81 -48.18 32.30
N THR A 35 -9.03 -48.33 32.81
CA THR A 35 -10.19 -48.70 31.97
C THR A 35 -11.24 -47.60 31.98
N VAL A 36 -11.89 -47.40 30.81
CA VAL A 36 -12.92 -46.38 30.61
C VAL A 36 -14.20 -47.06 30.06
N GLY A 37 -15.30 -46.88 30.76
CA GLY A 37 -16.63 -47.30 30.31
C GLY A 37 -17.48 -46.08 29.97
N VAL A 38 -18.09 -46.04 28.77
CA VAL A 38 -18.89 -44.88 28.31
C VAL A 38 -20.30 -45.35 27.93
N GLU A 39 -21.31 -44.83 28.60
CA GLU A 39 -22.71 -45.03 28.24
C GLU A 39 -23.25 -43.77 27.54
N LEU A 40 -23.71 -43.92 26.30
CA LEU A 40 -24.25 -42.84 25.48
C LEU A 40 -25.73 -43.11 25.21
N LYS A 41 -26.54 -42.08 25.40
CA LYS A 41 -27.96 -42.11 25.08
C LYS A 41 -28.39 -40.85 24.38
N VAL A 42 -28.97 -40.97 23.21
CA VAL A 42 -29.56 -39.83 22.49
C VAL A 42 -30.97 -39.58 23.06
N GLU A 43 -31.16 -38.38 23.58
CA GLU A 43 -32.43 -37.93 24.14
C GLU A 43 -33.37 -37.42 23.00
N PRO A 44 -34.71 -37.43 23.22
CA PRO A 44 -35.67 -36.99 22.22
C PRO A 44 -35.52 -35.54 21.75
N ASP A 45 -34.84 -34.70 22.54
CA ASP A 45 -34.53 -33.30 22.22
C ASP A 45 -33.25 -33.13 21.38
N GLY A 46 -32.56 -34.24 21.05
CA GLY A 46 -31.34 -34.28 20.27
C GLY A 46 -30.06 -34.11 21.09
N LEU A 47 -30.15 -33.92 22.41
CA LEU A 47 -28.97 -33.91 23.26
C LEU A 47 -28.42 -35.34 23.44
N LEU A 48 -27.10 -35.46 23.59
CA LEU A 48 -26.44 -36.71 23.93
C LEU A 48 -26.14 -36.73 25.40
N SER A 49 -26.81 -37.62 26.14
CA SER A 49 -26.51 -37.91 27.56
C SER A 49 -25.35 -38.89 27.61
N VAL A 50 -24.32 -38.57 28.38
CA VAL A 50 -23.10 -39.38 28.49
C VAL A 50 -22.82 -39.66 29.98
N THR A 51 -22.60 -40.95 30.28
CA THR A 51 -22.06 -41.39 31.58
C THR A 51 -20.71 -42.05 31.30
N GLU A 52 -19.64 -41.44 31.80
CA GLU A 52 -18.27 -41.92 31.64
C GLU A 52 -17.72 -42.40 32.98
N THR A 53 -17.32 -43.66 33.06
CA THR A 53 -16.76 -44.28 34.24
C THR A 53 -15.30 -44.61 34.00
N VAL A 54 -14.43 -44.01 34.76
CA VAL A 54 -12.98 -44.19 34.70
C VAL A 54 -12.53 -44.98 35.92
N THR A 55 -11.84 -46.09 35.69
CA THR A 55 -11.25 -46.89 36.77
C THR A 55 -9.73 -46.79 36.69
N VAL A 56 -9.12 -46.25 37.70
CA VAL A 56 -7.67 -46.00 37.77
C VAL A 56 -7.05 -46.90 38.85
N PRO A 57 -6.01 -47.67 38.52
CA PRO A 57 -5.30 -48.52 39.51
C PRO A 57 -4.66 -47.69 40.63
N SER A 58 -4.41 -48.38 41.77
CA SER A 58 -3.77 -47.73 42.92
C SER A 58 -2.40 -47.12 42.56
N GLY A 59 -2.18 -45.86 42.98
CA GLY A 59 -0.95 -45.12 42.77
C GLY A 59 -0.81 -44.48 41.39
N GLN A 60 -1.89 -44.51 40.61
CA GLN A 60 -1.96 -43.82 39.30
C GLN A 60 -3.01 -42.72 39.31
N GLU A 61 -2.91 -41.82 38.34
CA GLU A 61 -3.91 -40.80 38.03
C GLU A 61 -4.04 -40.67 36.52
N ALA A 62 -5.19 -40.22 36.05
CA ALA A 62 -5.42 -39.98 34.63
C ALA A 62 -6.16 -38.68 34.43
N THR A 63 -5.72 -37.89 33.43
CA THR A 63 -6.39 -36.66 33.05
C THR A 63 -6.75 -36.72 31.58
N ARG A 64 -7.99 -36.33 31.27
CA ARG A 64 -8.48 -36.20 29.89
C ARG A 64 -8.66 -34.74 29.55
N HIS A 65 -8.08 -34.33 28.40
CA HIS A 65 -8.29 -33.05 27.78
C HIS A 65 -9.05 -33.25 26.46
N ALA A 66 -10.38 -33.39 26.53
CA ALA A 66 -11.21 -33.64 25.36
C ALA A 66 -11.49 -32.33 24.61
N PRO A 67 -11.05 -32.16 23.35
CA PRO A 67 -11.33 -30.95 22.60
C PRO A 67 -12.82 -30.85 22.25
N LEU A 68 -13.43 -29.70 22.48
CA LEU A 68 -14.82 -29.41 22.12
C LEU A 68 -14.94 -28.85 20.70
N ARG A 69 -13.82 -28.74 19.96
CA ARG A 69 -13.75 -28.45 18.55
C ARG A 69 -12.95 -29.52 17.86
N VAL A 70 -13.59 -30.24 16.96
CA VAL A 70 -12.99 -31.39 16.25
C VAL A 70 -13.06 -31.15 14.75
N LEU A 71 -11.91 -31.28 14.09
CA LEU A 71 -11.80 -31.13 12.66
C LEU A 71 -12.58 -32.28 11.96
N VAL A 72 -13.56 -31.95 11.12
CA VAL A 72 -14.39 -32.93 10.39
C VAL A 72 -14.22 -32.86 8.87
N GLY A 73 -13.40 -31.95 8.38
CA GLY A 73 -13.03 -31.74 7.00
C GLY A 73 -11.67 -31.06 6.92
N GLU A 74 -11.27 -30.59 5.73
CA GLU A 74 -9.99 -29.89 5.59
C GLU A 74 -9.99 -28.53 6.31
N ASP A 75 -11.15 -27.86 6.36
CA ASP A 75 -11.28 -26.48 6.82
C ASP A 75 -12.51 -26.26 7.73
N THR A 76 -13.11 -27.33 8.22
CA THR A 76 -14.34 -27.23 9.03
C THR A 76 -14.20 -27.98 10.32
N GLU A 77 -14.45 -27.30 11.42
CA GLU A 77 -14.54 -27.86 12.75
C GLU A 77 -16.00 -28.04 13.16
N ARG A 78 -16.29 -29.18 13.80
CA ARG A 78 -17.55 -29.38 14.52
C ARG A 78 -17.38 -28.91 15.94
N VAL A 79 -18.31 -28.09 16.41
CA VAL A 79 -18.25 -27.46 17.73
C VAL A 79 -19.26 -28.13 18.64
N PHE A 80 -18.79 -28.66 19.74
CA PHE A 80 -19.59 -29.30 20.78
C PHE A 80 -19.71 -28.38 22.02
N ALA A 81 -20.80 -28.53 22.77
CA ALA A 81 -20.99 -27.84 24.02
C ALA A 81 -21.39 -28.84 25.10
N VAL A 82 -20.55 -28.99 26.14
CA VAL A 82 -20.80 -29.86 27.30
C VAL A 82 -21.51 -29.04 28.38
N ARG A 83 -22.55 -29.62 28.98
CA ARG A 83 -23.38 -29.00 30.01
C ARG A 83 -23.75 -30.04 31.09
N ASP A 84 -24.33 -29.57 32.19
CA ASP A 84 -24.90 -30.37 33.29
C ASP A 84 -23.91 -31.40 33.83
N VAL A 85 -22.65 -31.00 33.99
CA VAL A 85 -21.57 -31.87 34.43
C VAL A 85 -21.73 -32.18 35.92
N THR A 86 -21.81 -33.46 36.24
CA THR A 86 -21.83 -33.98 37.64
C THR A 86 -20.78 -35.08 37.77
N THR A 87 -20.14 -35.15 38.92
CA THR A 87 -19.08 -36.14 39.18
C THR A 87 -19.40 -36.91 40.44
N ASP A 88 -19.27 -38.23 40.42
CA ASP A 88 -19.34 -39.12 41.58
C ASP A 88 -18.00 -39.85 41.73
N GLY A 89 -17.50 -39.92 42.98
CA GLY A 89 -16.17 -40.42 43.31
C GLY A 89 -15.20 -39.29 43.67
N ALA A 90 -13.89 -39.60 43.68
CA ALA A 90 -12.85 -38.65 44.09
C ALA A 90 -12.37 -37.71 42.96
N GLY A 91 -12.81 -37.93 41.73
CA GLY A 91 -12.42 -37.14 40.57
C GLY A 91 -13.17 -35.83 40.41
N ALA A 92 -12.82 -35.07 39.41
CA ALA A 92 -13.44 -33.79 39.02
C ALA A 92 -13.56 -33.67 37.49
N ALA A 93 -14.62 -32.99 37.05
CA ALA A 93 -14.78 -32.67 35.61
C ALA A 93 -15.26 -31.24 35.45
N GLU A 94 -14.68 -30.53 34.49
CA GLU A 94 -15.01 -29.13 34.21
C GLU A 94 -14.81 -28.77 32.72
N VAL A 95 -15.52 -27.76 32.25
CA VAL A 95 -15.28 -27.17 30.91
C VAL A 95 -14.37 -25.96 31.05
N THR A 96 -13.21 -25.99 30.40
CA THR A 96 -12.22 -24.93 30.45
C THR A 96 -11.92 -24.45 29.01
N GLY A 97 -12.42 -23.26 28.65
CA GLY A 97 -12.23 -22.70 27.29
C GLY A 97 -12.88 -23.57 26.21
N SER A 98 -12.07 -24.20 25.36
CA SER A 98 -12.50 -25.11 24.29
C SER A 98 -12.25 -26.58 24.58
N GLU A 99 -12.00 -26.93 25.85
CA GLU A 99 -11.72 -28.29 26.28
C GLU A 99 -12.67 -28.72 27.41
N PHE A 100 -12.99 -30.02 27.45
CA PHE A 100 -13.64 -30.66 28.56
C PHE A 100 -12.59 -31.49 29.29
N VAL A 101 -12.33 -31.15 30.53
CA VAL A 101 -11.26 -31.77 31.33
C VAL A 101 -11.86 -32.67 32.37
N ILE A 102 -11.41 -33.95 32.43
CA ILE A 102 -11.76 -34.93 33.47
C ILE A 102 -10.46 -35.30 34.19
N ARG A 103 -10.46 -35.19 35.51
CA ARG A 103 -9.36 -35.66 36.40
C ARG A 103 -9.85 -36.83 37.23
N ALA A 104 -9.24 -37.97 37.00
CA ALA A 104 -9.56 -39.22 37.70
C ALA A 104 -8.36 -39.68 38.55
N PRO A 105 -8.37 -39.52 39.87
CA PRO A 105 -7.39 -40.12 40.76
C PRO A 105 -7.62 -41.63 40.87
N GLU A 106 -6.78 -42.34 41.67
CA GLU A 106 -6.95 -43.77 41.89
C GLU A 106 -8.37 -44.12 42.36
N GLY A 107 -8.89 -45.25 41.90
CA GLY A 107 -10.23 -45.75 42.18
C GLY A 107 -11.20 -45.49 41.01
N LYS A 108 -12.49 -45.44 41.33
CA LYS A 108 -13.55 -45.27 40.36
C LYS A 108 -14.07 -43.83 40.37
N THR A 109 -14.05 -43.16 39.23
CA THR A 109 -14.67 -41.84 39.00
C THR A 109 -15.76 -41.97 37.94
N THR A 110 -16.97 -41.52 38.24
CA THR A 110 -18.08 -41.48 37.25
C THR A 110 -18.45 -40.05 36.97
N VAL A 111 -18.46 -39.65 35.69
CA VAL A 111 -18.83 -38.31 35.24
C VAL A 111 -20.06 -38.41 34.36
N GLN A 112 -21.11 -37.67 34.70
CA GLN A 112 -22.32 -37.54 33.87
C GLN A 112 -22.41 -36.15 33.30
N TYR A 113 -22.74 -36.05 32.03
CA TYR A 113 -22.87 -34.78 31.31
C TYR A 113 -23.75 -34.88 30.08
N THR A 114 -24.23 -33.76 29.59
CA THR A 114 -24.95 -33.64 28.32
C THR A 114 -24.10 -32.94 27.25
N VAL A 115 -24.22 -33.40 26.00
CA VAL A 115 -23.49 -32.82 24.87
C VAL A 115 -24.48 -32.32 23.82
N ASP A 116 -24.34 -31.03 23.48
CA ASP A 116 -25.05 -30.35 22.38
C ASP A 116 -24.09 -30.25 21.16
N GLY A 117 -24.60 -30.37 19.96
CA GLY A 117 -23.78 -30.30 18.76
C GLY A 117 -23.46 -31.67 18.12
N THR A 118 -24.02 -32.77 18.68
CA THR A 118 -23.72 -34.15 18.28
C THR A 118 -24.52 -34.64 17.09
N VAL A 119 -25.68 -34.05 16.75
CA VAL A 119 -26.60 -34.49 15.70
C VAL A 119 -26.52 -33.62 14.46
N ALA A 120 -26.00 -34.16 13.38
CA ALA A 120 -25.96 -33.49 12.06
C ALA A 120 -26.99 -34.08 11.12
N GLU A 121 -27.75 -33.25 10.41
CA GLU A 121 -28.61 -33.68 9.30
C GLU A 121 -27.77 -33.81 8.03
N LEU A 122 -27.73 -34.98 7.45
CA LEU A 122 -27.16 -35.29 6.15
C LEU A 122 -28.31 -35.48 5.13
N ARG A 123 -27.99 -35.63 3.82
CA ARG A 123 -29.01 -35.69 2.76
C ARG A 123 -30.09 -36.75 3.01
N ASP A 124 -29.69 -37.95 3.47
CA ASP A 124 -30.56 -39.10 3.55
C ASP A 124 -30.62 -39.73 4.95
N GLN A 125 -29.87 -39.19 5.90
CA GLN A 125 -29.78 -39.69 7.28
C GLN A 125 -29.31 -38.61 8.26
N GLN A 126 -29.47 -38.85 9.53
CA GLN A 126 -28.81 -38.11 10.59
C GLN A 126 -27.52 -38.80 11.02
N GLU A 127 -26.48 -38.05 11.30
CA GLU A 127 -25.23 -38.56 11.87
C GLU A 127 -25.04 -38.02 13.30
N ILE A 128 -24.94 -38.95 14.21
CA ILE A 128 -24.57 -38.63 15.59
C ILE A 128 -23.09 -38.93 15.76
N ARG A 129 -22.30 -37.93 16.15
CA ARG A 129 -20.86 -38.09 16.31
C ARG A 129 -20.39 -37.62 17.68
N TRP A 130 -19.60 -38.46 18.33
CA TRP A 130 -18.93 -38.13 19.58
C TRP A 130 -17.59 -38.86 19.69
N GLN A 131 -16.62 -38.22 20.35
CA GLN A 131 -15.32 -38.81 20.62
C GLN A 131 -15.35 -39.53 21.99
N LEU A 132 -15.28 -40.86 21.97
CA LEU A 132 -15.35 -41.72 23.15
C LEU A 132 -14.07 -41.63 24.00
N ALA A 133 -12.89 -41.59 23.33
CA ALA A 133 -11.59 -41.34 23.93
C ALA A 133 -10.85 -40.29 23.11
N GLY A 134 -9.84 -39.72 23.68
CA GLY A 134 -8.99 -38.70 23.09
C GLY A 134 -8.57 -37.69 24.13
N GLY A 135 -7.30 -37.30 24.07
CA GLY A 135 -6.71 -36.35 25.02
C GLY A 135 -6.47 -36.90 26.44
N TRP A 136 -6.45 -38.22 26.60
CA TRP A 136 -5.94 -38.84 27.85
C TRP A 136 -4.42 -38.68 27.90
N ASP A 137 -3.90 -38.29 29.07
CA ASP A 137 -2.46 -38.10 29.29
C ASP A 137 -1.70 -39.42 29.55
N THR A 138 -2.43 -40.54 29.55
CA THR A 138 -1.95 -41.88 29.84
C THR A 138 -2.56 -42.93 28.91
N GLU A 139 -1.96 -44.10 28.83
CA GLU A 139 -2.46 -45.26 28.10
C GLU A 139 -3.76 -45.81 28.70
N LEU A 140 -4.72 -46.21 27.88
CA LEU A 140 -5.91 -46.92 28.30
C LEU A 140 -5.78 -48.40 27.91
N THR A 141 -5.92 -49.27 28.88
CA THR A 141 -5.87 -50.71 28.66
C THR A 141 -7.13 -51.22 27.95
N GLU A 142 -8.29 -50.66 28.28
CA GLU A 142 -9.56 -51.02 27.69
C GLU A 142 -10.54 -49.85 27.69
N LEU A 143 -11.22 -49.66 26.58
CA LEU A 143 -12.37 -48.78 26.45
C LEU A 143 -13.57 -49.61 26.03
N THR A 144 -14.63 -49.54 26.83
CA THR A 144 -15.95 -50.12 26.49
C THR A 144 -16.97 -49.01 26.34
N ALA A 145 -17.83 -49.07 25.30
CA ALA A 145 -18.90 -48.11 25.20
C ALA A 145 -20.22 -48.76 24.76
N THR A 146 -21.33 -48.19 25.21
CA THR A 146 -22.66 -48.52 24.74
C THR A 146 -23.37 -47.30 24.19
N PHE A 147 -24.04 -47.43 23.07
CA PHE A 147 -24.81 -46.34 22.48
C PHE A 147 -26.27 -46.76 22.28
N ALA A 148 -27.18 -45.98 22.83
CA ALA A 148 -28.63 -46.18 22.70
C ALA A 148 -29.28 -45.01 21.96
N ALA A 149 -30.03 -45.29 20.90
CA ALA A 149 -30.82 -44.32 20.16
C ALA A 149 -32.34 -44.50 20.46
N PRO A 150 -33.15 -43.45 20.23
CA PRO A 150 -34.61 -43.57 20.40
C PRO A 150 -35.28 -44.48 19.36
N VAL A 151 -34.52 -44.98 18.38
CA VAL A 151 -34.96 -45.95 17.34
C VAL A 151 -34.10 -47.21 17.43
N PRO A 152 -34.69 -48.41 17.21
CA PRO A 152 -33.95 -49.66 17.43
C PRO A 152 -32.94 -50.01 16.34
N GLU A 153 -32.97 -49.35 15.18
CA GLU A 153 -32.12 -49.67 14.04
C GLU A 153 -31.26 -48.46 13.63
N ALA A 154 -29.94 -48.56 13.82
CA ALA A 154 -28.97 -47.64 13.25
C ALA A 154 -28.78 -47.96 11.75
N SER A 155 -28.71 -46.91 10.92
CA SER A 155 -28.46 -47.05 9.48
C SER A 155 -26.99 -47.40 9.17
N SER A 156 -26.06 -46.97 10.02
CA SER A 156 -24.63 -47.22 9.87
C SER A 156 -23.91 -47.02 11.19
N ILE A 157 -22.82 -47.75 11.39
CA ILE A 157 -21.93 -47.60 12.55
C ILE A 157 -20.52 -47.46 11.99
N ARG A 158 -19.82 -46.41 12.45
CA ARG A 158 -18.42 -46.21 12.13
C ARG A 158 -17.70 -45.84 13.45
N CYS A 159 -16.79 -46.71 13.83
CA CYS A 159 -15.92 -46.49 14.98
C CYS A 159 -14.46 -46.53 14.49
N LEU A 160 -13.71 -45.46 14.75
CA LEU A 160 -12.32 -45.33 14.36
C LEU A 160 -11.46 -45.05 15.57
N ALA A 161 -10.39 -45.82 15.77
CA ALA A 161 -9.49 -45.74 16.89
C ALA A 161 -8.04 -45.42 16.46
N GLY A 162 -7.33 -44.69 17.30
CA GLY A 162 -5.93 -44.29 17.16
C GLY A 162 -5.70 -43.21 16.13
N GLY A 163 -4.52 -42.62 16.14
CA GLY A 163 -4.13 -41.54 15.23
C GLY A 163 -4.19 -41.88 13.73
N ALA A 164 -4.12 -43.16 13.38
CA ALA A 164 -4.27 -43.64 11.99
C ALA A 164 -5.71 -43.91 11.58
N GLY A 165 -6.69 -43.77 12.48
CA GLY A 165 -8.11 -44.01 12.19
C GLY A 165 -8.42 -45.45 11.80
N ARG A 166 -7.89 -46.43 12.53
CA ARG A 166 -8.21 -47.86 12.33
C ARG A 166 -9.62 -48.15 12.82
N GLN A 167 -10.28 -49.17 12.27
CA GLN A 167 -11.55 -49.60 12.84
C GLN A 167 -11.37 -50.09 14.28
N CYS A 168 -12.36 -49.83 15.15
CA CYS A 168 -12.36 -50.35 16.52
C CYS A 168 -12.39 -51.89 16.52
N ASP A 169 -11.90 -52.50 17.59
CA ASP A 169 -11.82 -53.95 17.74
C ASP A 169 -13.22 -54.59 17.70
N LEU A 170 -14.22 -53.94 18.30
CA LEU A 170 -15.62 -54.32 18.21
C LEU A 170 -16.52 -53.09 18.00
N ALA A 171 -17.42 -53.12 17.09
CA ALA A 171 -18.51 -52.13 16.93
C ALA A 171 -19.71 -52.82 16.28
N GLU A 172 -20.66 -53.33 17.09
CA GLU A 172 -21.79 -54.09 16.60
C GLU A 172 -23.09 -53.72 17.29
N THR A 173 -24.22 -54.00 16.62
CA THR A 173 -25.54 -53.83 17.22
C THR A 173 -25.91 -55.10 18.00
N GLY A 174 -26.11 -54.95 19.31
CA GLY A 174 -26.56 -56.01 20.21
C GLY A 174 -28.09 -56.08 20.34
N ASP A 175 -28.55 -56.89 21.28
CA ASP A 175 -29.96 -57.05 21.55
C ASP A 175 -30.66 -55.73 21.91
N GLY A 176 -31.83 -55.49 21.33
CA GLY A 176 -32.60 -54.26 21.56
C GLY A 176 -32.11 -53.02 20.83
N GLY A 177 -31.17 -53.13 19.87
CA GLY A 177 -30.67 -52.00 19.08
C GLY A 177 -29.57 -51.17 19.76
N VAL A 178 -29.04 -51.64 20.91
CA VAL A 178 -27.93 -51.00 21.59
C VAL A 178 -26.64 -51.38 20.88
N ILE A 179 -25.86 -50.36 20.49
CA ILE A 179 -24.54 -50.56 19.87
C ILE A 179 -23.51 -50.76 20.98
N LYS A 180 -22.71 -51.82 20.87
CA LYS A 180 -21.58 -52.12 21.74
C LYS A 180 -20.28 -51.81 21.01
N ILE A 181 -19.37 -51.13 21.67
CA ILE A 181 -18.04 -50.75 21.20
C ILE A 181 -17.02 -51.24 22.23
N GLU A 182 -15.96 -51.86 21.70
CA GLU A 182 -14.82 -52.27 22.52
C GLU A 182 -13.53 -51.90 21.78
N GLN A 183 -12.56 -51.34 22.51
CA GLN A 183 -11.25 -51.02 22.01
C GLN A 183 -10.21 -51.24 23.10
N GLY A 184 -9.22 -52.07 22.81
CA GLY A 184 -8.06 -52.31 23.67
C GLY A 184 -6.85 -51.48 23.27
N GLU A 185 -5.88 -51.39 24.17
CA GLU A 185 -4.53 -50.87 23.96
C GLU A 185 -4.48 -49.51 23.20
N LEU A 186 -5.00 -48.47 23.84
CA LEU A 186 -4.92 -47.09 23.34
C LEU A 186 -3.70 -46.37 23.93
N GLU A 187 -2.85 -45.82 23.09
CA GLU A 187 -1.73 -44.99 23.52
C GLU A 187 -2.22 -43.64 24.10
N ALA A 188 -1.38 -42.98 24.88
CA ALA A 188 -1.72 -41.66 25.39
C ALA A 188 -2.05 -40.69 24.25
N GLY A 189 -3.23 -40.05 24.36
CA GLY A 189 -3.73 -39.10 23.34
C GLY A 189 -4.53 -39.73 22.20
N ASP A 190 -4.53 -41.07 22.06
CA ASP A 190 -5.25 -41.73 20.95
C ASP A 190 -6.76 -41.46 21.00
N PRO A 191 -7.36 -41.00 19.90
CA PRO A 191 -8.79 -40.77 19.81
C PRO A 191 -9.55 -42.07 19.50
N VAL A 192 -10.78 -42.16 20.00
CA VAL A 192 -11.79 -43.13 19.53
C VAL A 192 -13.02 -42.34 19.11
N ASP A 193 -13.24 -42.25 17.81
CA ASP A 193 -14.34 -41.51 17.20
C ASP A 193 -15.49 -42.44 16.84
N LEU A 194 -16.68 -42.19 17.41
CA LEU A 194 -17.91 -42.87 17.08
C LEU A 194 -18.79 -41.97 16.18
N ALA A 195 -19.25 -42.52 15.07
CA ALA A 195 -20.27 -41.92 14.24
C ALA A 195 -21.38 -42.95 13.96
N VAL A 196 -22.61 -42.66 14.35
CA VAL A 196 -23.79 -43.51 14.17
C VAL A 196 -24.78 -42.80 13.26
N GLY A 197 -25.17 -43.49 12.16
CA GLY A 197 -26.23 -43.03 11.29
C GLY A 197 -27.60 -43.44 11.81
N LEU A 198 -28.54 -42.50 11.81
CA LEU A 198 -29.95 -42.74 12.11
C LEU A 198 -30.81 -42.29 10.93
N PRO A 199 -32.05 -42.79 10.83
CA PRO A 199 -33.01 -42.27 9.83
C PRO A 199 -33.17 -40.74 9.98
N SER A 200 -33.41 -40.05 8.84
CA SER A 200 -33.65 -38.61 8.83
C SER A 200 -34.79 -38.20 9.77
N ALA A 201 -34.64 -37.05 10.44
CA ALA A 201 -35.63 -36.48 11.33
C ALA A 201 -35.97 -37.36 12.56
N THR A 202 -35.06 -38.22 13.01
CA THR A 202 -35.25 -39.04 14.22
C THR A 202 -35.29 -38.17 15.49
N VAL A 203 -34.39 -37.19 15.54
CA VAL A 203 -34.31 -36.21 16.65
C VAL A 203 -33.98 -34.81 16.05
N PRO A 204 -34.15 -33.69 16.79
CA PRO A 204 -33.71 -32.38 16.34
C PRO A 204 -32.21 -32.34 16.07
N ALA A 205 -31.82 -31.88 14.87
CA ALA A 205 -30.43 -31.64 14.53
C ALA A 205 -29.88 -30.41 15.28
N ASN A 206 -28.67 -30.52 15.83
CA ASN A 206 -28.05 -29.48 16.65
C ASN A 206 -26.57 -29.26 16.33
N ALA A 207 -26.02 -29.94 15.30
CA ALA A 207 -24.62 -29.79 14.91
C ALA A 207 -24.29 -28.38 14.51
N ARG A 208 -23.17 -27.88 15.03
CA ARG A 208 -22.62 -26.56 14.71
C ARG A 208 -21.27 -26.74 14.05
N PHE A 209 -21.08 -26.07 12.92
CA PHE A 209 -19.85 -26.09 12.18
C PHE A 209 -19.24 -24.69 12.17
N ALA A 210 -17.93 -24.62 12.33
CA ALA A 210 -17.15 -23.40 12.25
C ALA A 210 -15.99 -23.59 11.27
N ASP A 211 -15.71 -22.57 10.49
CA ASP A 211 -14.54 -22.61 9.60
C ASP A 211 -13.27 -22.44 10.44
N THR A 212 -12.23 -23.21 10.11
CA THR A 212 -10.93 -23.07 10.75
C THR A 212 -10.26 -21.77 10.30
N ALA A 213 -9.74 -20.99 11.26
CA ALA A 213 -9.00 -19.76 10.99
C ALA A 213 -7.58 -20.07 10.49
N THR A 214 -7.46 -20.66 9.31
CA THR A 214 -6.15 -20.87 8.65
C THR A 214 -5.78 -19.67 7.77
N LEU A 215 -4.46 -19.42 7.62
CA LEU A 215 -3.99 -18.38 6.69
C LEU A 215 -4.47 -18.62 5.25
N ALA A 216 -4.63 -19.90 4.84
CA ALA A 216 -5.17 -20.25 3.53
C ALA A 216 -6.61 -19.75 3.39
N ASN A 217 -7.46 -19.96 4.40
CA ASN A 217 -8.87 -19.54 4.39
C ASN A 217 -9.04 -18.02 4.50
N ALA A 218 -8.09 -17.32 5.15
CA ALA A 218 -8.12 -15.86 5.23
C ALA A 218 -8.06 -15.18 3.86
N PHE A 219 -7.44 -15.82 2.85
CA PHE A 219 -7.26 -15.30 1.49
C PHE A 219 -8.14 -15.98 0.42
N VAL A 220 -9.15 -16.71 0.82
CA VAL A 220 -10.13 -17.29 -0.13
C VAL A 220 -10.98 -16.19 -0.75
N LEU A 221 -11.25 -16.32 -2.06
CA LEU A 221 -12.15 -15.44 -2.80
C LEU A 221 -13.60 -15.65 -2.35
N SER A 222 -13.96 -14.97 -1.28
CA SER A 222 -15.34 -14.92 -0.78
C SER A 222 -16.18 -13.91 -1.57
N THR A 223 -17.50 -14.03 -1.53
CA THR A 223 -18.42 -13.04 -2.11
C THR A 223 -18.14 -11.63 -1.58
N THR A 224 -17.80 -11.50 -0.30
CA THR A 224 -17.42 -10.23 0.35
C THR A 224 -16.14 -9.65 -0.26
N ALA A 225 -15.14 -10.49 -0.56
CA ALA A 225 -13.89 -10.06 -1.19
C ALA A 225 -14.14 -9.55 -2.63
N VAL A 226 -14.98 -10.25 -3.39
CA VAL A 226 -15.38 -9.83 -4.76
C VAL A 226 -16.04 -8.44 -4.72
N PHE A 227 -16.97 -8.20 -3.80
CA PHE A 227 -17.56 -6.87 -3.61
C PHE A 227 -16.53 -5.82 -3.20
N GLY A 228 -15.60 -6.16 -2.32
CA GLY A 228 -14.50 -5.28 -1.93
C GLY A 228 -13.65 -4.84 -3.13
N PHE A 229 -13.23 -5.77 -3.97
CA PHE A 229 -12.49 -5.48 -5.20
C PHE A 229 -13.32 -4.71 -6.22
N ALA A 230 -14.61 -5.01 -6.37
CA ALA A 230 -15.50 -4.27 -7.27
C ALA A 230 -15.63 -2.80 -6.85
N ILE A 231 -15.80 -2.54 -5.55
CA ILE A 231 -15.85 -1.17 -5.00
C ILE A 231 -14.51 -0.46 -5.21
N ALA A 232 -13.39 -1.13 -4.94
CA ALA A 232 -12.05 -0.56 -5.16
C ALA A 232 -11.82 -0.24 -6.64
N ALA A 233 -12.19 -1.14 -7.56
CA ALA A 233 -12.10 -0.93 -9.01
C ALA A 233 -12.96 0.26 -9.46
N LEU A 234 -14.20 0.36 -8.98
CA LEU A 234 -15.06 1.50 -9.26
C LEU A 234 -14.45 2.80 -8.72
N GLY A 235 -13.91 2.79 -7.50
CA GLY A 235 -13.21 3.92 -6.91
C GLY A 235 -12.00 4.36 -7.74
N ILE A 236 -11.19 3.41 -8.24
CA ILE A 236 -10.06 3.69 -9.12
C ILE A 236 -10.53 4.29 -10.45
N LEU A 237 -11.59 3.74 -11.05
CA LEU A 237 -12.17 4.28 -12.28
C LEU A 237 -12.67 5.73 -12.10
N LEU A 238 -13.38 5.99 -11.00
CA LEU A 238 -13.83 7.35 -10.66
C LEU A 238 -12.65 8.29 -10.42
N TRP A 239 -11.61 7.83 -9.74
CA TRP A 239 -10.38 8.58 -9.53
C TRP A 239 -9.66 8.90 -10.84
N CYS A 240 -9.48 7.92 -11.71
CA CYS A 240 -8.91 8.11 -13.05
C CYS A 240 -9.76 9.05 -13.91
N GLY A 241 -11.08 8.91 -13.87
CA GLY A 241 -12.02 9.81 -14.53
C GLY A 241 -11.90 11.24 -14.02
N PHE A 242 -11.80 11.42 -12.70
CA PHE A 242 -11.58 12.73 -12.09
C PHE A 242 -10.24 13.35 -12.49
N LEU A 243 -9.14 12.56 -12.49
CA LEU A 243 -7.83 13.01 -12.95
C LEU A 243 -7.86 13.44 -14.41
N PHE A 244 -8.50 12.64 -15.25
CA PHE A 244 -8.64 12.94 -16.67
C PHE A 244 -9.47 14.21 -16.91
N TRP A 245 -10.61 14.34 -16.25
CA TRP A 245 -11.45 15.53 -16.33
C TRP A 245 -10.72 16.79 -15.82
N SER A 246 -10.04 16.69 -14.68
CA SER A 246 -9.29 17.81 -14.10
C SER A 246 -8.13 18.26 -15.00
N ARG A 247 -7.41 17.31 -15.63
CA ARG A 247 -6.36 17.61 -16.61
C ARG A 247 -6.90 18.24 -17.88
N ARG A 248 -8.01 17.70 -18.42
CA ARG A 248 -8.67 18.32 -19.59
C ARG A 248 -9.08 19.75 -19.29
N ARG A 249 -9.65 19.99 -18.12
CA ARG A 249 -10.03 21.34 -17.69
C ARG A 249 -8.83 22.28 -17.54
N ASP A 250 -7.66 21.77 -17.16
CA ASP A 250 -6.41 22.55 -17.08
C ASP A 250 -5.80 22.82 -18.46
N ALA A 251 -5.91 21.87 -19.37
CA ALA A 251 -5.42 21.98 -20.74
C ALA A 251 -6.34 22.82 -21.66
N SER A 252 -7.64 22.86 -21.35
CA SER A 252 -8.65 23.58 -22.16
C SER A 252 -8.79 25.06 -21.79
N VAL A 253 -7.71 25.68 -21.27
CA VAL A 253 -7.68 27.14 -21.13
C VAL A 253 -7.70 27.72 -22.54
N PRO A 254 -8.75 28.48 -22.94
CA PRO A 254 -8.77 29.09 -24.25
C PRO A 254 -7.54 29.99 -24.41
N ASP A 255 -6.88 29.92 -25.56
CA ASP A 255 -5.95 30.98 -25.96
C ASP A 255 -6.82 32.22 -26.15
N VAL A 256 -6.98 33.00 -25.11
CA VAL A 256 -7.60 34.31 -25.19
C VAL A 256 -6.48 35.23 -25.68
N PRO A 257 -6.50 35.71 -26.92
CA PRO A 257 -5.55 36.72 -27.34
C PRO A 257 -5.66 37.89 -26.38
N ALA A 258 -4.57 38.23 -25.72
CA ALA A 258 -4.56 39.46 -24.94
C ALA A 258 -4.83 40.59 -25.94
N PRO A 259 -5.81 41.47 -25.70
CA PRO A 259 -6.04 42.61 -26.58
C PRO A 259 -4.75 43.39 -26.72
N LYS A 260 -4.39 43.76 -27.94
CA LYS A 260 -3.17 44.57 -28.21
C LYS A 260 -3.08 45.82 -27.33
N SER A 261 -4.22 46.38 -26.95
CA SER A 261 -4.37 47.53 -26.05
C SER A 261 -3.89 47.27 -24.60
N ASP A 262 -3.85 46.01 -24.16
CA ASP A 262 -3.46 45.67 -22.77
C ASP A 262 -1.95 45.40 -22.65
N ILE A 263 -1.24 45.23 -23.77
CA ILE A 263 0.20 44.96 -23.82
C ILE A 263 1.00 46.24 -24.11
N LEU A 264 0.46 47.09 -24.96
CA LEU A 264 0.98 48.43 -25.21
C LEU A 264 0.07 49.44 -24.51
N VAL A 265 0.47 49.89 -23.35
CA VAL A 265 -0.24 50.93 -22.60
C VAL A 265 0.20 52.29 -23.10
N ARG A 266 -0.77 53.16 -23.47
CA ARG A 266 -0.53 54.51 -23.90
C ARG A 266 -0.85 55.49 -22.76
N GLU A 267 0.17 56.28 -22.38
CA GLU A 267 0.02 57.38 -21.42
C GLU A 267 0.43 58.69 -22.07
N GLY A 268 -0.55 59.48 -22.46
CA GLY A 268 -0.34 60.69 -23.30
C GLY A 268 0.23 60.32 -24.67
N ASP A 269 1.39 60.90 -25.03
CA ASP A 269 2.08 60.62 -26.28
C ASP A 269 3.06 59.43 -26.21
N ARG A 270 3.22 58.81 -25.03
CA ARG A 270 4.17 57.71 -24.82
C ARG A 270 3.51 56.36 -24.81
N VAL A 271 4.24 55.35 -25.29
CA VAL A 271 3.81 53.95 -25.31
C VAL A 271 4.75 53.10 -24.48
N PHE A 272 4.19 52.32 -23.58
CA PHE A 272 4.95 51.42 -22.72
C PHE A 272 4.51 49.97 -22.93
N PHE A 273 5.46 49.07 -22.81
CA PHE A 273 5.16 47.64 -22.72
C PHE A 273 4.68 47.29 -21.31
N ALA A 274 3.55 46.62 -21.22
CA ALA A 274 3.00 46.09 -19.98
C ALA A 274 2.71 44.60 -20.14
N SER A 275 3.18 43.79 -19.17
CA SER A 275 2.87 42.39 -19.15
C SER A 275 1.48 42.12 -18.54
N PRO A 276 0.76 41.05 -18.93
CA PRO A 276 -0.49 40.67 -18.30
C PRO A 276 -0.35 40.47 -16.79
N ASP A 277 -1.26 41.10 -16.00
CA ASP A 277 -1.27 41.04 -14.53
C ASP A 277 0.07 41.40 -13.84
N GLY A 278 0.96 42.15 -14.54
CA GLY A 278 2.29 42.53 -14.03
C GLY A 278 3.26 41.36 -13.87
N VAL A 279 3.07 40.26 -14.59
CA VAL A 279 3.95 39.09 -14.56
C VAL A 279 5.35 39.48 -15.06
N LEU A 280 6.38 39.09 -14.32
CA LEU A 280 7.76 39.31 -14.70
C LEU A 280 8.30 38.16 -15.58
N PRO A 281 9.33 38.41 -16.43
CA PRO A 281 9.81 37.41 -17.38
C PRO A 281 10.18 36.07 -16.74
N GLY A 282 10.88 36.07 -15.61
CA GLY A 282 11.24 34.85 -14.88
C GLY A 282 10.08 34.03 -14.33
N GLN A 283 8.87 34.64 -14.21
CA GLN A 283 7.67 33.94 -13.75
C GLN A 283 6.92 33.25 -14.89
N VAL A 284 7.17 33.66 -16.14
CA VAL A 284 6.41 33.27 -17.33
C VAL A 284 6.48 31.75 -17.57
N GLY A 285 7.69 31.17 -17.59
CA GLY A 285 7.86 29.73 -17.80
C GLY A 285 7.17 28.93 -16.70
N THR A 286 7.41 29.29 -15.43
CA THR A 286 6.77 28.65 -14.29
C THR A 286 5.23 28.71 -14.37
N ILE A 287 4.64 29.80 -14.88
CA ILE A 287 3.19 29.91 -15.08
C ILE A 287 2.73 29.04 -16.25
N VAL A 288 3.51 28.95 -17.34
CA VAL A 288 3.13 28.26 -18.57
C VAL A 288 3.26 26.74 -18.47
N ASP A 289 4.33 26.22 -17.87
CA ASP A 289 4.59 24.78 -17.79
C ASP A 289 4.59 24.20 -16.37
N GLY A 290 4.64 25.07 -15.36
CA GLY A 290 4.63 24.70 -13.95
C GLY A 290 6.00 24.27 -13.42
N LYS A 291 7.07 24.71 -14.07
CA LYS A 291 8.46 24.46 -13.66
C LYS A 291 9.25 25.75 -13.74
N ALA A 292 10.21 25.89 -12.85
CA ALA A 292 11.23 26.93 -12.97
C ALA A 292 12.40 26.33 -13.77
N ASP A 293 12.65 26.85 -14.95
CA ASP A 293 13.66 26.31 -15.88
C ASP A 293 14.82 27.30 -16.05
N VAL A 294 15.93 26.85 -16.65
CA VAL A 294 17.12 27.68 -16.95
C VAL A 294 16.74 28.91 -17.78
N VAL A 295 15.79 28.76 -18.67
CA VAL A 295 15.29 29.86 -19.50
C VAL A 295 14.65 30.98 -18.69
N ASP A 296 13.98 30.63 -17.56
CA ASP A 296 13.39 31.61 -16.65
C ASP A 296 14.48 32.42 -15.92
N VAL A 297 15.57 31.74 -15.54
CA VAL A 297 16.76 32.40 -14.95
C VAL A 297 17.43 33.30 -15.97
N THR A 298 17.63 32.82 -17.22
CA THR A 298 18.22 33.60 -18.33
C THR A 298 17.39 34.85 -18.61
N ALA A 299 16.06 34.70 -18.70
CA ALA A 299 15.16 35.84 -18.91
C ALA A 299 15.21 36.83 -17.74
N THR A 300 15.32 36.31 -16.50
CA THR A 300 15.47 37.14 -15.29
C THR A 300 16.79 37.94 -15.32
N VAL A 301 17.90 37.33 -15.75
CA VAL A 301 19.20 38.05 -15.89
C VAL A 301 19.08 39.19 -16.92
N VAL A 302 18.45 38.93 -18.05
CA VAL A 302 18.22 39.98 -19.08
C VAL A 302 17.29 41.08 -18.54
N ASP A 303 16.23 40.72 -17.83
CA ASP A 303 15.30 41.67 -17.21
C ASP A 303 15.98 42.54 -16.13
N LEU A 304 16.81 41.95 -15.28
CA LEU A 304 17.61 42.67 -14.30
C LEU A 304 18.56 43.67 -14.97
N ALA A 305 19.12 43.31 -16.13
CA ALA A 305 19.95 44.23 -16.92
C ALA A 305 19.07 45.36 -17.52
N VAL A 306 17.95 45.06 -18.14
CA VAL A 306 17.01 46.06 -18.68
C VAL A 306 16.48 46.99 -17.60
N ARG A 307 16.31 46.55 -16.39
CA ARG A 307 15.90 47.36 -15.23
C ARG A 307 17.10 48.06 -14.54
N ASN A 308 18.28 48.02 -15.15
CA ASN A 308 19.48 48.72 -14.71
C ASN A 308 20.11 48.23 -13.40
N TYR A 309 19.88 46.98 -12.99
CA TYR A 309 20.59 46.31 -11.89
C TYR A 309 21.90 45.68 -12.35
N LEU A 310 21.93 45.18 -13.59
CA LEU A 310 23.09 44.52 -14.18
C LEU A 310 23.51 45.25 -15.46
N LEU A 311 24.79 45.13 -15.84
CA LEU A 311 25.34 45.49 -17.15
C LEU A 311 25.98 44.25 -17.74
N ILE A 312 25.60 43.88 -18.96
CA ILE A 312 26.15 42.75 -19.68
C ILE A 312 27.03 43.27 -20.81
N ALA A 313 28.31 42.87 -20.85
CA ALA A 313 29.26 43.33 -21.86
C ALA A 313 30.08 42.17 -22.43
N PRO A 314 30.34 42.13 -23.74
CA PRO A 314 31.25 41.17 -24.33
C PRO A 314 32.68 41.49 -23.94
N VAL A 315 33.45 40.45 -23.61
CA VAL A 315 34.92 40.55 -23.46
C VAL A 315 35.55 40.04 -24.74
N ARG A 316 36.33 40.89 -25.40
CA ARG A 316 36.93 40.60 -26.69
C ARG A 316 38.41 40.24 -26.55
N ASP A 317 38.86 39.33 -27.39
CA ASP A 317 40.26 39.04 -27.66
C ASP A 317 40.60 39.33 -29.15
N ALA A 318 41.78 38.90 -29.62
CA ALA A 318 42.20 39.08 -30.98
C ALA A 318 41.30 38.37 -32.06
N ASP A 319 40.58 37.33 -31.62
CA ASP A 319 39.78 36.46 -32.49
C ASP A 319 38.26 36.76 -32.42
N GLY A 320 37.83 37.67 -31.53
CA GLY A 320 36.44 38.08 -31.42
C GLY A 320 35.93 38.16 -29.99
N ILE A 321 34.68 37.69 -29.75
CA ILE A 321 34.12 37.61 -28.37
C ILE A 321 34.63 36.35 -27.73
N ALA A 322 35.49 36.51 -26.71
CA ALA A 322 36.06 35.43 -25.92
C ALA A 322 35.17 35.01 -24.73
N ASP A 323 34.48 35.99 -24.13
CA ASP A 323 33.66 35.77 -22.94
C ASP A 323 32.61 36.87 -22.75
N TRP A 324 31.78 36.73 -21.73
CA TRP A 324 30.80 37.73 -21.32
C TRP A 324 31.02 38.13 -19.88
N ARG A 325 30.96 39.45 -19.62
CA ARG A 325 31.06 40.01 -18.27
C ARG A 325 29.70 40.51 -17.82
N ILE A 326 29.25 40.05 -16.67
CA ILE A 326 28.10 40.59 -15.95
C ILE A 326 28.63 41.47 -14.83
N SER A 327 28.23 42.73 -14.81
CA SER A 327 28.68 43.72 -13.80
C SER A 327 27.48 44.28 -13.05
N ARG A 328 27.65 44.53 -11.78
CA ARG A 328 26.66 45.22 -10.94
C ARG A 328 26.58 46.69 -11.37
N ARG A 329 25.36 47.14 -11.61
CA ARG A 329 25.09 48.54 -11.91
C ARG A 329 24.48 49.29 -10.72
N ASN A 330 23.44 48.69 -10.13
CA ASN A 330 22.80 49.17 -8.94
C ASN A 330 22.66 48.01 -7.92
N GLU A 331 22.59 48.38 -6.64
CA GLU A 331 22.32 47.42 -5.57
C GLU A 331 20.89 46.91 -5.62
N PRO A 332 20.66 45.65 -5.21
CA PRO A 332 19.32 45.10 -5.06
C PRO A 332 18.51 45.89 -4.03
N ASP A 333 17.40 46.46 -4.43
CA ASP A 333 16.48 47.22 -3.61
C ASP A 333 15.18 46.44 -3.27
N GLU A 334 14.19 47.15 -2.69
CA GLU A 334 12.91 46.56 -2.29
C GLU A 334 12.03 46.15 -3.49
N ASN A 335 12.33 46.68 -4.70
CA ASN A 335 11.58 46.37 -5.93
C ASN A 335 11.92 45.00 -6.50
N LEU A 336 13.03 44.39 -6.06
CA LEU A 336 13.37 43.04 -6.48
C LEU A 336 12.65 42.00 -5.63
N HIS A 337 12.00 41.05 -6.31
CA HIS A 337 11.42 39.89 -5.66
C HIS A 337 12.50 38.96 -5.09
N PRO A 338 12.16 38.09 -4.12
CA PRO A 338 13.13 37.17 -3.53
C PRO A 338 13.84 36.29 -4.56
N TYR A 339 13.13 35.80 -5.58
CA TYR A 339 13.72 34.98 -6.64
C TYR A 339 14.68 35.78 -7.54
N GLU A 340 14.40 37.06 -7.80
CA GLU A 340 15.28 37.95 -8.58
C GLU A 340 16.58 38.24 -7.81
N ARG A 341 16.48 38.44 -6.49
CA ARG A 341 17.65 38.58 -5.61
C ARG A 341 18.49 37.30 -5.60
N ALA A 342 17.84 36.12 -5.62
CA ALA A 342 18.54 34.85 -5.72
C ALA A 342 19.32 34.72 -7.05
N VAL A 343 18.72 35.12 -8.18
CA VAL A 343 19.40 35.17 -9.47
C VAL A 343 20.55 36.16 -9.45
N PHE A 344 20.32 37.36 -8.92
CA PHE A 344 21.36 38.39 -8.80
C PHE A 344 22.58 37.90 -8.01
N GLN A 345 22.34 37.23 -6.85
CA GLN A 345 23.39 36.63 -6.05
C GLN A 345 24.06 35.43 -6.72
N ALA A 346 23.34 34.67 -7.53
CA ALA A 346 23.87 33.53 -8.27
C ALA A 346 24.85 33.96 -9.37
N VAL A 347 24.55 35.05 -10.08
CA VAL A 347 25.43 35.58 -11.15
C VAL A 347 26.54 36.50 -10.61
N LEU A 348 26.38 37.06 -9.42
CA LEU A 348 27.42 37.89 -8.72
C LEU A 348 27.68 37.32 -7.32
N PRO A 349 28.32 36.14 -7.22
CA PRO A 349 28.50 35.45 -5.95
C PRO A 349 29.38 36.25 -4.98
N GLY A 350 28.99 36.20 -3.69
CA GLY A 350 29.74 36.88 -2.63
C GLY A 350 29.69 38.39 -2.68
N GLY A 351 28.77 38.99 -3.45
CA GLY A 351 28.69 40.46 -3.61
C GLY A 351 29.73 41.04 -4.57
N ALA A 352 30.24 40.23 -5.48
CA ALA A 352 31.19 40.66 -6.50
C ALA A 352 30.64 41.84 -7.33
N GLU A 353 31.53 42.78 -7.73
CA GLU A 353 31.13 43.87 -8.61
C GLU A 353 30.96 43.43 -10.05
N SER A 354 31.68 42.37 -10.46
CA SER A 354 31.54 41.76 -11.77
C SER A 354 31.98 40.29 -11.74
N ALA A 355 31.47 39.48 -12.67
CA ALA A 355 31.88 38.11 -12.89
C ALA A 355 31.93 37.82 -14.38
N LEU A 356 32.84 36.94 -14.83
CA LEU A 356 32.86 36.38 -16.18
C LEU A 356 32.04 35.11 -16.24
N LEU A 357 31.41 34.84 -17.38
CA LEU A 357 30.64 33.56 -17.53
C LEU A 357 31.56 32.34 -17.43
N SER A 358 32.81 32.43 -17.92
CA SER A 358 33.80 31.37 -17.75
C SER A 358 34.19 31.11 -16.28
N GLU A 359 34.23 32.16 -15.47
CA GLU A 359 34.50 32.05 -14.01
C GLU A 359 33.32 31.37 -13.29
N LEU A 360 32.10 31.74 -13.64
CA LEU A 360 30.88 31.11 -13.10
C LEU A 360 30.81 29.63 -13.47
N ARG A 361 31.29 29.24 -14.66
CA ARG A 361 31.36 27.84 -15.10
C ARG A 361 32.42 27.05 -14.34
N SER A 362 33.62 27.64 -14.18
CA SER A 362 34.78 26.94 -13.59
C SER A 362 34.83 26.97 -12.05
N GLY A 363 33.99 27.77 -11.41
CA GLY A 363 33.93 27.96 -9.96
C GLY A 363 33.20 26.86 -9.21
N ARG A 364 32.67 27.18 -8.03
CA ARG A 364 31.88 26.25 -7.20
C ARG A 364 30.52 25.84 -7.80
N GLY A 365 30.25 26.33 -9.01
CA GLY A 365 28.95 26.21 -9.67
C GLY A 365 27.93 27.22 -9.13
N ILE A 366 26.94 27.52 -9.95
CA ILE A 366 25.81 28.37 -9.58
C ILE A 366 24.80 27.50 -8.81
N ASP A 367 24.39 27.93 -7.61
CA ASP A 367 23.31 27.27 -6.88
C ASP A 367 21.96 27.93 -7.22
N LEU A 368 21.12 27.21 -7.96
CA LEU A 368 19.79 27.66 -8.35
C LEU A 368 18.67 27.23 -7.41
N LYS A 369 18.95 26.45 -6.35
CA LYS A 369 17.92 26.05 -5.37
C LYS A 369 17.25 27.25 -4.70
N PRO A 370 17.97 28.32 -4.28
CA PRO A 370 17.32 29.50 -3.71
C PRO A 370 16.38 30.19 -4.70
N PHE A 371 16.69 30.15 -6.01
CA PHE A 371 15.81 30.66 -7.06
C PHE A 371 14.53 29.83 -7.14
N ASP A 372 14.63 28.49 -7.24
CA ASP A 372 13.48 27.59 -7.32
C ASP A 372 12.55 27.75 -6.11
N GLU A 373 13.11 27.75 -4.91
CA GLU A 373 12.36 27.89 -3.66
C GLU A 373 11.63 29.24 -3.60
N ALA A 374 12.34 30.32 -3.93
CA ALA A 374 11.77 31.67 -3.92
C ALA A 374 10.72 31.86 -5.03
N MET A 375 10.96 31.34 -6.23
CA MET A 375 10.00 31.39 -7.34
C MET A 375 8.72 30.63 -7.00
N TYR A 376 8.83 29.40 -6.47
CA TYR A 376 7.65 28.62 -6.08
C TYR A 376 6.88 29.24 -4.93
N ALA A 377 7.56 29.89 -3.98
CA ALA A 377 6.91 30.65 -2.93
C ALA A 377 6.17 31.87 -3.48
N ASP A 378 6.76 32.60 -4.43
CA ASP A 378 6.16 33.80 -5.03
C ASP A 378 4.89 33.46 -5.82
N VAL A 379 4.92 32.43 -6.69
CA VAL A 379 3.73 32.04 -7.48
C VAL A 379 2.57 31.50 -6.62
N VAL A 380 2.88 30.92 -5.46
CA VAL A 380 1.86 30.51 -4.46
C VAL A 380 1.32 31.72 -3.71
N ALA A 381 2.18 32.63 -3.25
CA ALA A 381 1.78 33.85 -2.55
C ALA A 381 0.86 34.73 -3.42
N ARG A 382 1.10 34.79 -4.73
CA ARG A 382 0.22 35.49 -5.70
C ARG A 382 -1.08 34.74 -5.99
N GLY A 383 -1.25 33.51 -5.48
CA GLY A 383 -2.42 32.68 -5.70
C GLY A 383 -2.55 32.12 -7.11
N TRP A 384 -1.46 32.04 -7.88
CA TRP A 384 -1.45 31.40 -9.21
C TRP A 384 -1.39 29.88 -9.12
N PHE A 385 -0.75 29.38 -8.06
CA PHE A 385 -0.70 27.96 -7.72
C PHE A 385 -1.28 27.71 -6.33
N SER A 386 -1.94 26.58 -6.17
CA SER A 386 -2.48 26.15 -4.85
C SER A 386 -1.41 25.56 -3.93
N ARG A 387 -0.27 25.16 -4.51
CA ARG A 387 0.90 24.59 -3.81
C ARG A 387 2.14 24.74 -4.71
N PRO A 388 3.36 24.72 -4.13
CA PRO A 388 4.59 24.85 -4.90
C PRO A 388 4.66 23.79 -6.01
N PRO A 389 4.95 24.18 -7.26
CA PRO A 389 5.33 23.25 -8.31
C PRO A 389 6.53 22.42 -7.85
N GLY A 390 6.60 21.13 -8.15
CA GLY A 390 7.69 20.27 -7.62
C GLY A 390 7.49 19.77 -6.19
N SER A 391 6.61 20.37 -5.37
CA SER A 391 6.30 19.82 -4.05
C SER A 391 5.75 18.40 -4.18
N GLY A 392 6.21 17.51 -3.27
CA GLY A 392 5.86 16.10 -3.26
C GLY A 392 4.37 15.80 -3.14
N ARG A 393 4.05 14.71 -2.48
CA ARG A 393 2.68 14.19 -2.29
C ARG A 393 1.82 15.23 -1.54
N GLY A 394 0.94 15.94 -2.23
CA GLY A 394 -0.04 16.81 -1.59
C GLY A 394 -1.03 16.02 -0.69
N PHE A 395 -2.03 16.69 -0.12
CA PHE A 395 -3.03 16.08 0.76
C PHE A 395 -3.60 14.75 0.21
N ALA A 396 -3.93 14.69 -1.08
CA ALA A 396 -4.43 13.47 -1.72
C ALA A 396 -3.42 12.30 -1.66
N GLY A 397 -2.13 12.57 -1.83
CA GLY A 397 -1.09 11.55 -1.73
C GLY A 397 -0.92 11.01 -0.31
N TRP A 398 -0.96 11.88 0.69
CA TRP A 398 -0.95 11.47 2.09
C TRP A 398 -2.21 10.71 2.48
N ALA A 399 -3.40 11.14 2.03
CA ALA A 399 -4.65 10.42 2.22
C ALA A 399 -4.60 9.01 1.64
N GLY A 400 -4.01 8.85 0.44
CA GLY A 400 -3.79 7.54 -0.18
C GLY A 400 -2.86 6.63 0.64
N ILE A 401 -1.76 7.17 1.22
CA ILE A 401 -0.85 6.41 2.10
C ILE A 401 -1.59 5.96 3.37
N VAL A 402 -2.31 6.86 4.03
CA VAL A 402 -3.09 6.53 5.24
C VAL A 402 -4.10 5.44 4.93
N LEU A 403 -4.80 5.54 3.80
CA LEU A 403 -5.76 4.52 3.37
C LEU A 403 -5.09 3.17 3.11
N ALA A 404 -3.91 3.15 2.49
CA ALA A 404 -3.15 1.92 2.28
C ALA A 404 -2.69 1.29 3.60
N LEU A 405 -2.25 2.09 4.58
CA LEU A 405 -1.87 1.61 5.91
C LEU A 405 -3.07 1.07 6.70
N LEU A 406 -4.23 1.72 6.60
CA LEU A 406 -5.48 1.22 7.18
C LEU A 406 -5.89 -0.11 6.52
N GLY A 407 -5.72 -0.22 5.20
CA GLY A 407 -5.94 -1.46 4.46
C GLY A 407 -5.01 -2.59 4.94
N LEU A 408 -3.74 -2.28 5.20
CA LEU A 408 -2.77 -3.25 5.73
C LEU A 408 -3.18 -3.72 7.14
N LEU A 409 -3.53 -2.79 8.01
CA LEU A 409 -4.01 -3.13 9.35
C LEU A 409 -5.27 -4.01 9.28
N LEU A 410 -6.23 -3.63 8.44
CA LEU A 410 -7.46 -4.40 8.23
C LEU A 410 -7.17 -5.80 7.68
N THR A 411 -6.23 -5.94 6.73
CA THR A 411 -5.80 -7.25 6.22
C THR A 411 -5.30 -8.14 7.34
N VAL A 412 -4.42 -7.62 8.21
CA VAL A 412 -3.86 -8.38 9.34
C VAL A 412 -4.95 -8.77 10.34
N VAL A 413 -5.82 -7.84 10.73
CA VAL A 413 -6.90 -8.11 11.67
C VAL A 413 -7.85 -9.17 11.13
N LEU A 414 -8.26 -9.06 9.85
CA LEU A 414 -9.17 -10.03 9.23
C LEU A 414 -8.50 -11.38 8.97
N ALA A 415 -7.20 -11.42 8.70
CA ALA A 415 -6.45 -12.68 8.59
C ALA A 415 -6.39 -13.43 9.93
N LEU A 416 -6.23 -12.71 11.04
CA LEU A 416 -6.19 -13.30 12.38
C LEU A 416 -7.58 -13.67 12.91
N SER A 417 -8.65 -13.04 12.42
CA SER A 417 -10.04 -13.30 12.85
C SER A 417 -10.77 -14.38 12.02
N GLY A 418 -10.08 -15.05 11.09
CA GLY A 418 -10.63 -16.22 10.40
C GLY A 418 -11.31 -15.96 9.07
N GLY A 419 -11.00 -14.89 8.36
CA GLY A 419 -11.47 -14.77 6.97
C GLY A 419 -11.55 -13.34 6.44
N HIS A 420 -11.72 -13.21 5.12
CA HIS A 420 -11.98 -11.95 4.42
C HIS A 420 -10.78 -10.96 4.34
N ALA A 421 -9.54 -11.41 4.55
CA ALA A 421 -8.32 -10.58 4.47
C ALA A 421 -8.17 -9.86 3.10
N LEU A 422 -8.71 -10.42 2.03
CA LEU A 422 -8.72 -9.82 0.69
C LEU A 422 -9.44 -8.46 0.62
N VAL A 423 -10.38 -8.17 1.53
CA VAL A 423 -11.04 -6.85 1.61
C VAL A 423 -10.03 -5.76 1.99
N GLY A 424 -9.14 -6.06 2.95
CA GLY A 424 -8.06 -5.14 3.30
C GLY A 424 -7.07 -4.92 2.14
N LEU A 425 -6.77 -5.99 1.38
CA LEU A 425 -5.93 -5.89 0.18
C LEU A 425 -6.55 -4.98 -0.89
N ALA A 426 -7.86 -5.05 -1.11
CA ALA A 426 -8.56 -4.15 -2.03
C ALA A 426 -8.41 -2.69 -1.61
N LEU A 427 -8.45 -2.39 -0.31
CA LEU A 427 -8.26 -1.06 0.23
C LEU A 427 -6.81 -0.57 0.06
N ILE A 428 -5.81 -1.46 0.21
CA ILE A 428 -4.39 -1.15 -0.08
C ILE A 428 -4.24 -0.73 -1.54
N VAL A 429 -4.76 -1.51 -2.48
CA VAL A 429 -4.67 -1.24 -3.92
C VAL A 429 -5.31 0.12 -4.25
N PHE A 430 -6.47 0.41 -3.69
CA PHE A 430 -7.15 1.70 -3.87
C PHE A 430 -6.33 2.87 -3.30
N GLY A 431 -5.79 2.75 -2.08
CA GLY A 431 -4.93 3.76 -1.47
C GLY A 431 -3.65 4.04 -2.27
N LEU A 432 -3.01 2.99 -2.80
CA LEU A 432 -1.84 3.11 -3.67
C LEU A 432 -2.18 3.80 -5.00
N ALA A 433 -3.35 3.51 -5.58
CA ALA A 433 -3.81 4.17 -6.81
C ALA A 433 -4.03 5.68 -6.60
N ILE A 434 -4.60 6.08 -5.46
CA ILE A 434 -4.73 7.50 -5.09
C ILE A 434 -3.35 8.14 -4.94
N THR A 435 -2.42 7.48 -4.24
CA THR A 435 -1.06 7.98 -4.03
C THR A 435 -0.31 8.17 -5.35
N ALA A 436 -0.41 7.20 -6.26
CA ALA A 436 0.21 7.26 -7.58
C ALA A 436 -0.40 8.35 -8.48
N GLY A 437 -1.70 8.59 -8.37
CA GLY A 437 -2.40 9.63 -9.11
C GLY A 437 -2.25 11.05 -8.56
N ALA A 438 -1.89 11.21 -7.30
CA ALA A 438 -1.82 12.51 -6.63
C ALA A 438 -0.86 13.55 -7.30
N PRO A 439 0.32 13.17 -7.84
CA PRO A 439 1.18 14.08 -8.60
C PRO A 439 0.54 14.61 -9.88
N LEU A 440 -0.45 13.89 -10.40
CA LEU A 440 -1.13 14.20 -11.65
C LEU A 440 -2.24 15.26 -11.49
N LEU A 441 -2.57 15.64 -10.25
CA LEU A 441 -3.55 16.68 -9.98
C LEU A 441 -3.04 18.06 -10.44
N PRO A 442 -3.87 18.87 -11.11
CA PRO A 442 -3.53 20.23 -11.46
C PRO A 442 -3.14 21.05 -10.23
N ARG A 443 -2.10 21.85 -10.39
CA ARG A 443 -1.60 22.70 -9.30
C ARG A 443 -2.01 24.15 -9.48
N ARG A 444 -2.31 24.57 -10.75
CA ARG A 444 -2.74 25.93 -11.06
C ARG A 444 -4.14 26.20 -10.51
N THR A 445 -4.30 27.37 -9.96
CA THR A 445 -5.62 27.90 -9.56
C THR A 445 -6.43 28.36 -10.80
N ALA A 446 -7.66 28.76 -10.62
CA ALA A 446 -8.44 29.38 -11.70
C ALA A 446 -7.76 30.65 -12.20
N ARG A 447 -7.20 31.49 -11.30
CA ARG A 447 -6.44 32.70 -11.65
C ARG A 447 -5.16 32.36 -12.42
N GLY A 448 -4.40 31.37 -11.98
CA GLY A 448 -3.17 30.92 -12.68
C GLY A 448 -3.45 30.37 -14.07
N ARG A 449 -4.58 29.68 -14.26
CA ARG A 449 -5.01 29.22 -15.60
C ARG A 449 -5.38 30.37 -16.53
N ALA A 450 -6.18 31.33 -16.05
CA ALA A 450 -6.54 32.51 -16.84
C ALA A 450 -5.29 33.28 -17.28
N LEU A 451 -4.35 33.48 -16.33
CA LEU A 451 -3.09 34.16 -16.58
C LEU A 451 -2.21 33.40 -17.59
N ALA A 452 -2.11 32.07 -17.49
CA ALA A 452 -1.41 31.27 -18.50
C ALA A 452 -2.01 31.41 -19.91
N GLY A 453 -3.33 31.59 -20.01
CA GLY A 453 -4.01 31.91 -21.28
C GLY A 453 -3.60 33.28 -21.83
N GLN A 454 -3.55 34.30 -20.97
CA GLN A 454 -3.11 35.66 -21.37
C GLN A 454 -1.64 35.69 -21.79
N ILE A 455 -0.76 34.93 -21.11
CA ILE A 455 0.65 34.83 -21.47
C ILE A 455 0.81 34.16 -22.86
N ARG A 456 0.01 33.12 -23.16
CA ARG A 456 0.01 32.56 -24.54
C ARG A 456 -0.47 33.59 -25.55
N GLY A 457 -1.41 34.44 -25.19
CA GLY A 457 -1.82 35.59 -26.01
C GLY A 457 -0.67 36.57 -26.28
N LEU A 458 0.28 36.72 -25.33
CA LEU A 458 1.48 37.54 -25.51
C LEU A 458 2.38 37.00 -26.63
N ILE A 459 2.46 35.68 -26.82
CA ILE A 459 3.17 35.08 -27.97
C ILE A 459 2.58 35.61 -29.28
N GLY A 460 1.26 35.64 -29.40
CA GLY A 460 0.59 36.20 -30.58
C GLY A 460 0.91 37.68 -30.81
N TYR A 461 1.04 38.45 -29.72
CA TYR A 461 1.51 39.84 -29.81
C TYR A 461 2.95 39.91 -30.32
N LEU A 462 3.89 39.16 -29.77
CA LEU A 462 5.30 39.14 -30.20
C LEU A 462 5.45 38.74 -31.68
N HIS A 463 4.49 37.98 -32.21
CA HIS A 463 4.45 37.60 -33.63
C HIS A 463 3.90 38.67 -34.56
N SER A 464 3.05 39.57 -34.09
CA SER A 464 2.17 40.37 -34.92
C SER A 464 2.37 41.89 -34.81
N VAL A 465 3.26 42.35 -33.90
CA VAL A 465 3.44 43.81 -33.72
C VAL A 465 4.27 44.38 -34.85
N PRO A 466 3.71 45.28 -35.69
CA PRO A 466 4.52 46.09 -36.57
C PRO A 466 5.24 47.13 -35.72
N ALA A 467 6.57 47.11 -35.73
CA ALA A 467 7.38 48.12 -35.05
C ALA A 467 6.99 49.55 -35.48
N GLY A 468 6.47 49.72 -36.70
CA GLY A 468 5.95 50.97 -37.21
C GLY A 468 4.72 51.58 -36.53
N GLU A 469 3.97 50.79 -35.72
CA GLU A 469 2.85 51.30 -34.90
C GLU A 469 3.33 51.91 -33.56
N ILE A 470 4.60 51.72 -33.18
CA ILE A 470 5.21 52.27 -31.98
C ILE A 470 5.90 53.60 -32.34
N PRO A 471 5.63 54.69 -31.59
CA PRO A 471 6.35 55.95 -31.79
C PRO A 471 7.87 55.73 -31.73
N GLU A 472 8.62 56.36 -32.64
CA GLU A 472 10.07 56.18 -32.70
C GLU A 472 10.76 56.40 -31.36
N ALA A 473 10.36 57.43 -30.62
CA ALA A 473 10.88 57.77 -29.30
C ALA A 473 10.65 56.66 -28.21
N ASP A 474 9.74 55.71 -28.43
CA ASP A 474 9.41 54.67 -27.46
C ASP A 474 9.86 53.27 -27.94
N ARG A 475 10.28 53.11 -29.21
CA ARG A 475 10.63 51.82 -29.80
C ARG A 475 11.73 51.09 -29.05
N GLU A 476 12.81 51.80 -28.69
CA GLU A 476 13.94 51.21 -27.99
C GLU A 476 13.56 50.75 -26.56
N LEU A 477 12.73 51.54 -25.88
CA LEU A 477 12.25 51.18 -24.56
C LEU A 477 11.28 49.97 -24.59
N VAL A 478 10.34 49.96 -25.55
CA VAL A 478 9.41 48.85 -25.75
C VAL A 478 10.19 47.59 -26.13
N PHE A 479 11.17 47.72 -27.08
CA PHE A 479 12.04 46.62 -27.46
C PHE A 479 12.76 46.02 -26.24
N SER A 480 13.45 46.85 -25.44
CA SER A 480 14.21 46.39 -24.29
C SER A 480 13.34 45.76 -23.23
N ARG A 481 12.17 46.36 -22.92
CA ARG A 481 11.26 45.86 -21.89
C ARG A 481 10.55 44.55 -22.26
N SER A 482 10.30 44.32 -23.55
CA SER A 482 9.65 43.09 -24.02
C SER A 482 10.64 41.96 -24.34
N LEU A 483 11.92 42.29 -24.57
CA LEU A 483 12.94 41.30 -24.92
C LEU A 483 13.07 40.14 -23.94
N PRO A 484 13.09 40.32 -22.59
CA PRO A 484 13.13 39.20 -21.65
C PRO A 484 11.96 38.26 -21.80
N TYR A 485 10.77 38.77 -22.19
CA TYR A 485 9.60 37.94 -22.46
C TYR A 485 9.76 37.17 -23.79
N ALA A 486 10.35 37.77 -24.80
CA ALA A 486 10.68 37.07 -26.05
C ALA A 486 11.71 35.95 -25.79
N VAL A 487 12.66 36.15 -24.87
CA VAL A 487 13.63 35.13 -24.48
C VAL A 487 12.93 33.93 -23.83
N VAL A 488 12.12 34.15 -22.81
CA VAL A 488 11.45 33.05 -22.10
C VAL A 488 10.41 32.32 -22.94
N LEU A 489 9.82 33.01 -23.92
CA LEU A 489 8.81 32.43 -24.82
C LEU A 489 9.41 31.81 -26.09
N GLY A 490 10.76 31.88 -26.27
CA GLY A 490 11.44 31.31 -27.42
C GLY A 490 11.29 32.12 -28.72
N GLU A 491 10.89 33.39 -28.63
CA GLU A 491 10.59 34.27 -29.76
C GLU A 491 11.69 35.32 -30.05
N THR A 492 12.88 35.11 -29.48
CA THR A 492 13.99 36.08 -29.50
C THR A 492 14.39 36.48 -30.92
N GLU A 493 14.59 35.53 -31.82
CA GLU A 493 15.01 35.83 -33.21
C GLU A 493 13.95 36.64 -33.95
N ARG A 494 12.68 36.26 -33.78
CA ARG A 494 11.58 36.96 -34.45
C ARG A 494 11.45 38.38 -33.91
N TRP A 495 11.58 38.55 -32.61
CA TRP A 495 11.53 39.84 -31.96
C TRP A 495 12.67 40.75 -32.44
N LEU A 496 13.91 40.25 -32.51
CA LEU A 496 15.07 40.97 -33.04
C LEU A 496 14.82 41.39 -34.49
N ASN A 497 14.30 40.51 -35.31
CA ASN A 497 14.02 40.81 -36.73
C ASN A 497 12.91 41.86 -36.90
N SER A 498 11.91 41.91 -36.02
CA SER A 498 10.81 42.88 -36.04
C SER A 498 11.30 44.32 -35.78
N PHE A 499 12.44 44.47 -35.12
CA PHE A 499 13.06 45.76 -34.82
C PHE A 499 14.39 45.96 -35.55
N ALA A 500 14.70 45.19 -36.60
CA ALA A 500 15.96 45.28 -37.34
C ALA A 500 16.23 46.66 -37.99
N ASP A 501 15.15 47.39 -38.30
CA ASP A 501 15.21 48.74 -38.90
C ASP A 501 15.17 49.86 -37.83
N LEU A 502 15.32 49.54 -36.54
CA LEU A 502 15.34 50.52 -35.49
C LEU A 502 16.65 51.31 -35.55
N ASP A 503 16.51 52.63 -35.64
CA ASP A 503 17.65 53.54 -35.59
C ASP A 503 17.84 54.05 -34.14
N PRO A 504 18.87 53.58 -33.41
CA PRO A 504 19.09 53.99 -32.04
C PRO A 504 19.53 55.46 -31.88
N GLU A 505 19.99 56.10 -32.98
CA GLU A 505 20.40 57.52 -32.93
C GLU A 505 19.21 58.48 -33.00
N ALA A 506 18.06 58.05 -33.54
CA ALA A 506 16.87 58.88 -33.69
C ALA A 506 16.25 59.29 -32.35
N ASP A 507 16.42 58.52 -31.28
CA ASP A 507 15.66 58.65 -30.04
C ASP A 507 16.37 59.45 -28.94
N GLY A 508 17.70 59.66 -29.03
CA GLY A 508 18.47 60.34 -27.97
C GLY A 508 18.37 59.65 -26.57
N ALA A 509 17.65 58.52 -26.50
CA ALA A 509 17.40 57.77 -25.30
C ALA A 509 18.22 56.46 -25.29
N ALA A 510 18.85 56.17 -24.17
CA ALA A 510 19.72 55.02 -24.05
C ALA A 510 18.94 53.75 -23.63
N GLY A 511 18.04 53.23 -24.47
CA GLY A 511 17.28 51.99 -24.21
C GLY A 511 18.17 50.75 -24.16
N LEU A 512 19.29 50.74 -24.83
CA LEU A 512 20.31 49.67 -24.80
C LEU A 512 21.41 49.90 -23.80
N TYR A 513 21.21 50.79 -22.82
CA TYR A 513 22.19 51.11 -21.74
C TYR A 513 22.60 49.90 -20.87
N TRP A 514 21.81 48.86 -20.92
CA TRP A 514 22.03 47.63 -20.20
C TRP A 514 23.03 46.66 -20.87
N PHE A 515 23.34 46.92 -22.16
CA PHE A 515 24.26 46.12 -22.97
C PHE A 515 25.51 46.93 -23.33
N GLY A 516 26.67 46.50 -22.80
CA GLY A 516 27.96 47.16 -23.05
C GLY A 516 28.63 46.72 -24.35
N GLY A 517 29.68 47.44 -24.74
CA GLY A 517 30.48 47.10 -25.93
C GLY A 517 29.90 47.57 -27.27
N LEU A 518 28.86 48.40 -27.20
CA LEU A 518 28.34 49.17 -28.34
C LEU A 518 28.93 50.58 -28.39
N GLU A 519 30.09 50.79 -27.82
CA GLU A 519 30.75 52.09 -27.74
C GLU A 519 31.10 52.58 -29.16
N GLY A 520 30.49 53.70 -29.59
CA GLY A 520 30.68 54.34 -30.88
C GLY A 520 29.72 53.97 -31.98
N GLU A 521 28.99 52.85 -31.90
CA GLU A 521 27.95 52.45 -32.87
C GLU A 521 26.89 51.64 -32.10
N ARG A 522 25.82 52.28 -31.66
CA ARG A 522 24.64 51.63 -31.10
C ARG A 522 23.82 51.01 -32.22
N ASP A 523 24.28 49.87 -32.74
CA ASP A 523 23.63 49.17 -33.83
C ASP A 523 22.88 47.94 -33.33
N LEU A 524 21.55 47.93 -33.50
CA LEU A 524 20.70 46.76 -33.20
C LEU A 524 21.10 45.53 -34.00
N LYS A 525 21.72 45.69 -35.18
CA LYS A 525 22.27 44.57 -35.96
C LYS A 525 23.38 43.86 -35.18
N ARG A 526 24.23 44.60 -34.47
CA ARG A 526 25.26 44.00 -33.60
C ARG A 526 24.66 43.32 -32.38
N LEU A 527 23.64 43.93 -31.74
CA LEU A 527 22.90 43.27 -30.67
C LEU A 527 22.25 41.98 -31.18
N GLY A 528 21.62 42.02 -32.35
CA GLY A 528 21.01 40.87 -33.02
C GLY A 528 22.01 39.73 -33.28
N THR A 529 23.28 40.06 -33.57
CA THR A 529 24.35 39.07 -33.77
C THR A 529 24.89 38.54 -32.44
N HIS A 530 25.03 39.39 -31.41
CA HIS A 530 25.68 39.03 -30.14
C HIS A 530 24.73 38.43 -29.10
N LEU A 531 23.46 38.83 -29.08
CA LEU A 531 22.48 38.37 -28.09
C LEU A 531 22.24 36.85 -28.14
N PRO A 532 22.07 36.20 -29.32
CA PRO A 532 21.96 34.75 -29.38
C PRO A 532 23.18 34.03 -28.80
N ALA A 533 24.39 34.53 -29.03
CA ALA A 533 25.62 33.97 -28.48
C ALA A 533 25.70 34.14 -26.94
N LEU A 534 25.28 35.30 -26.43
CA LEU A 534 25.15 35.55 -24.98
C LEU A 534 24.14 34.56 -24.35
N LEU A 535 22.93 34.46 -24.94
CA LEU A 535 21.88 33.59 -24.40
C LEU A 535 22.33 32.13 -24.37
N THR A 536 23.00 31.66 -25.44
CA THR A 536 23.56 30.30 -25.50
C THR A 536 24.67 30.10 -24.46
N ALA A 537 25.56 31.07 -24.26
CA ALA A 537 26.62 30.99 -23.28
C ALA A 537 26.06 30.98 -21.83
N LEU A 538 25.09 31.85 -21.55
CA LEU A 538 24.42 31.94 -20.26
C LEU A 538 23.61 30.68 -19.96
N ASP A 539 22.82 30.20 -20.93
CA ASP A 539 22.08 28.95 -20.81
C ASP A 539 23.00 27.75 -20.54
N GLY A 540 24.15 27.68 -21.22
CA GLY A 540 25.15 26.63 -21.00
C GLY A 540 25.71 26.64 -19.58
N VAL A 541 26.04 27.81 -19.02
CA VAL A 541 26.55 27.96 -17.65
C VAL A 541 25.47 27.57 -16.62
N LEU A 542 24.24 28.03 -16.82
CA LEU A 542 23.12 27.76 -15.93
C LEU A 542 22.65 26.29 -15.99
N ALA A 543 22.68 25.66 -17.17
CA ALA A 543 22.32 24.26 -17.32
C ALA A 543 23.30 23.30 -16.64
N GLU A 544 24.59 23.65 -16.60
CA GLU A 544 25.59 22.88 -15.86
C GLU A 544 25.41 23.00 -14.34
N ALA A 545 24.79 24.07 -13.88
CA ALA A 545 24.57 24.37 -12.47
C ALA A 545 23.33 23.67 -11.86
N GLY A 546 22.42 23.17 -12.66
CA GLY A 546 21.19 22.58 -12.16
C GLY A 546 20.58 21.56 -13.14
N HIS A 547 19.70 20.67 -12.60
CA HIS A 547 18.91 19.72 -13.39
C HIS A 547 17.73 20.39 -14.12
N LEU A 548 17.88 21.65 -14.49
CA LEU A 548 16.86 22.47 -15.12
C LEU A 548 16.92 22.29 -16.65
N ARG A 549 15.77 22.44 -17.29
CA ARG A 549 15.63 22.32 -18.74
C ARG A 549 16.37 23.46 -19.45
N SER A 550 17.23 23.16 -20.41
CA SER A 550 17.91 24.17 -21.25
C SER A 550 17.08 24.58 -22.47
N LEU A 551 17.44 25.69 -23.05
CA LEU A 551 16.94 26.20 -24.35
C LEU A 551 17.37 25.27 -25.50
N ARG A 552 16.80 24.07 -25.64
CA ARG A 552 17.00 23.22 -26.84
C ARG A 552 15.75 23.12 -27.65
#